data_f90bba87af152164f71f7f096852e048
#
_entry.id   f90bba87af152164f71f7f096852e048
#
_cell.length_a   1.000
_cell.length_b   1.000
_cell.length_c   1.000
_cell.angle_alpha   90.00
_cell.angle_beta   90.00
_cell.angle_gamma   90.00
#
_symmetry.space_group_name_H-M   'P 1'
#
loop_
_entity.id
_entity.type
_entity.pdbx_description
1 polymer ?
#
loop_
_entity_poly.entity_id
_entity_poly.type
_entity_poly.pdbx_seq_one_letter_code
_entity_poly.pdbx_strand_id
1 'polypeptide(L)'
;MTPSESRRRVALLGLVVLFALAASPACRRSRGPGAEGKALRIAVIPKGMTHEFWRTIHAGAIKAQRDLAARGIEVEIIWKGPLREDDREQQVQVVESFASQGVDGIVLAPLDEKALVRPVEEANRLGIPTVVIDSGLASDEIVSFVATDNSKGGELAAQEMGQRLGGKGRVLLLRYQEGSASTTAREEGFLSKLKSAFPGIEAISSDQYAGPTRDTAKRAAENLLNRLGADLDGIFTVNESATAGMLLALQDVGKAGKLTFLGFDASQAFVDAIRAGQLHGFVLQNPFRMCALGVETMVDHLQGRPVAKRIDTGVMIVTPANLDTKEAQELIYPPLQLYLKPGE
;
A
#
# COMPACT_ATOMS: atom_id res chain seq x y z
N MET A 1 93.70 -38.00 -7.99
CA MET A 1 94.42 -37.32 -9.09
C MET A 1 93.45 -36.27 -9.66
N THR A 2 93.74 -35.01 -9.47
CA THR A 2 93.31 -33.79 -10.10
C THR A 2 93.62 -33.79 -11.60
N PRO A 3 93.23 -32.84 -12.50
CA PRO A 3 92.69 -31.51 -12.29
C PRO A 3 91.62 -31.11 -13.37
N SER A 4 91.07 -30.03 -13.30
CA SER A 4 91.31 -28.68 -13.82
C SER A 4 90.00 -27.98 -14.35
N GLU A 5 89.92 -26.86 -13.85
CA GLU A 5 89.25 -25.62 -14.34
C GLU A 5 88.81 -25.53 -15.79
N SER A 6 87.61 -24.93 -15.99
CA SER A 6 87.56 -23.75 -16.80
C SER A 6 86.23 -22.95 -16.65
N ARG A 7 86.38 -21.64 -16.43
CA ARG A 7 85.36 -20.63 -16.29
C ARG A 7 84.70 -20.40 -17.60
N ARG A 8 83.34 -20.29 -17.63
CA ARG A 8 82.67 -19.40 -18.52
C ARG A 8 81.46 -18.75 -17.83
N ARG A 9 81.57 -17.45 -17.68
CA ARG A 9 80.49 -16.55 -17.26
C ARG A 9 79.43 -16.49 -18.36
N VAL A 10 78.17 -16.79 -18.05
CA VAL A 10 77.02 -16.46 -18.87
C VAL A 10 76.10 -15.62 -18.01
N ALA A 11 75.91 -14.35 -18.44
CA ALA A 11 75.03 -13.43 -17.80
C ALA A 11 73.58 -13.84 -18.06
N LEU A 12 72.81 -14.11 -17.00
CA LEU A 12 71.37 -14.27 -17.10
C LEU A 12 70.71 -12.87 -16.96
N LEU A 13 70.16 -12.36 -18.05
CA LEU A 13 69.21 -11.24 -18.01
C LEU A 13 67.91 -11.79 -17.37
N GLY A 14 67.60 -11.35 -16.15
CA GLY A 14 66.32 -11.56 -15.52
C GLY A 14 65.24 -10.70 -16.13
N LEU A 15 64.30 -11.31 -16.87
CA LEU A 15 63.09 -10.67 -17.35
C LEU A 15 62.08 -10.59 -16.21
N VAL A 16 61.96 -9.45 -15.56
CA VAL A 16 60.90 -9.18 -14.57
C VAL A 16 59.62 -8.89 -15.34
N VAL A 17 58.71 -9.87 -15.41
CA VAL A 17 57.35 -9.67 -15.89
C VAL A 17 56.54 -9.06 -14.75
N LEU A 18 56.35 -7.71 -14.80
CA LEU A 18 55.38 -7.02 -13.96
C LEU A 18 53.97 -7.44 -14.40
N PHE A 19 53.30 -8.27 -13.61
CA PHE A 19 51.83 -8.46 -13.71
C PHE A 19 51.16 -7.21 -13.16
N ALA A 20 50.81 -6.27 -14.02
CA ALA A 20 49.89 -5.19 -13.67
C ALA A 20 48.50 -5.80 -13.50
N LEU A 21 48.06 -5.97 -12.24
CA LEU A 21 46.62 -6.19 -11.94
C LEU A 21 45.86 -4.93 -12.38
N ALA A 22 45.27 -5.00 -13.55
CA ALA A 22 44.27 -4.04 -13.97
C ALA A 22 43.02 -4.27 -13.09
N ALA A 23 42.91 -3.49 -12.02
CA ALA A 23 41.66 -3.33 -11.30
C ALA A 23 40.66 -2.68 -12.28
N SER A 24 39.78 -3.49 -12.85
CA SER A 24 38.65 -2.98 -13.64
C SER A 24 37.77 -2.18 -12.70
N PRO A 25 37.57 -0.86 -12.94
CA PRO A 25 36.58 -0.13 -12.18
C PRO A 25 35.22 -0.74 -12.54
N ALA A 26 34.52 -1.28 -11.54
CA ALA A 26 33.11 -1.64 -11.67
C ALA A 26 32.40 -0.40 -12.26
N CYS A 27 31.95 -0.52 -13.50
CA CYS A 27 31.16 0.51 -14.15
C CYS A 27 29.88 0.73 -13.35
N ARG A 28 29.95 1.57 -12.33
CA ARG A 28 28.81 2.28 -11.80
C ARG A 28 28.33 3.14 -12.96
N ARG A 29 27.28 2.70 -13.65
CA ARG A 29 26.56 3.51 -14.63
C ARG A 29 25.97 4.72 -13.91
N SER A 30 26.77 5.74 -13.67
CA SER A 30 26.27 7.10 -13.44
C SER A 30 25.67 7.55 -14.77
N ARG A 31 24.36 7.53 -14.91
CA ARG A 31 23.68 8.27 -15.96
C ARG A 31 24.00 9.75 -15.73
N GLY A 32 24.87 10.31 -16.56
CA GLY A 32 25.13 11.74 -16.59
C GLY A 32 23.86 12.52 -16.99
N PRO A 33 23.72 13.79 -16.60
CA PRO A 33 22.64 14.66 -17.06
C PRO A 33 22.85 14.92 -18.55
N GLY A 34 22.02 14.30 -19.41
CA GLY A 34 22.09 14.54 -20.85
C GLY A 34 21.78 13.34 -21.75
N ALA A 35 21.02 12.34 -21.32
CA ALA A 35 20.41 11.40 -22.25
C ALA A 35 19.08 12.00 -22.74
N GLU A 36 19.08 12.67 -23.87
CA GLU A 36 17.88 13.12 -24.56
C GLU A 36 16.92 11.94 -24.74
N GLY A 37 15.70 12.03 -24.19
CA GLY A 37 14.51 11.49 -24.82
C GLY A 37 13.96 10.15 -24.38
N LYS A 38 14.47 9.44 -23.36
CA LYS A 38 13.78 8.21 -22.95
C LYS A 38 12.96 8.44 -21.67
N ALA A 39 11.63 8.25 -21.78
CA ALA A 39 10.72 8.30 -20.64
C ALA A 39 11.16 7.31 -19.53
N LEU A 40 11.06 7.73 -18.27
CA LEU A 40 11.26 6.86 -17.13
C LEU A 40 10.10 5.87 -17.05
N ARG A 41 10.38 4.59 -17.07
CA ARG A 41 9.38 3.52 -17.00
C ARG A 41 9.15 3.12 -15.54
N ILE A 42 7.99 3.48 -14.99
CA ILE A 42 7.63 3.21 -13.59
C ILE A 42 6.48 2.22 -13.56
N ALA A 43 6.73 1.04 -12.99
CA ALA A 43 5.70 0.05 -12.73
C ALA A 43 4.93 0.45 -11.46
N VAL A 44 3.61 0.60 -11.55
CA VAL A 44 2.72 0.83 -10.42
C VAL A 44 1.88 -0.41 -10.20
N ILE A 45 2.09 -1.06 -9.04
CA ILE A 45 1.56 -2.40 -8.75
C ILE A 45 0.61 -2.33 -7.56
N PRO A 46 -0.73 -2.37 -7.78
CA PRO A 46 -1.73 -2.42 -6.71
C PRO A 46 -1.83 -3.81 -6.08
N LYS A 47 -2.57 -3.94 -4.96
CA LYS A 47 -2.94 -5.25 -4.39
C LYS A 47 -3.94 -6.00 -5.27
N GLY A 48 -4.78 -5.27 -6.01
CA GLY A 48 -5.81 -5.83 -6.88
C GLY A 48 -6.34 -4.79 -7.86
N MET A 49 -7.19 -5.22 -8.79
CA MET A 49 -7.67 -4.39 -9.90
C MET A 49 -9.18 -4.09 -9.83
N THR A 50 -9.90 -4.59 -8.80
CA THR A 50 -11.38 -4.62 -8.81
C THR A 50 -12.07 -3.59 -7.91
N HIS A 51 -11.38 -3.04 -6.90
CA HIS A 51 -11.98 -2.10 -5.95
C HIS A 51 -11.86 -0.64 -6.40
N GLU A 52 -12.83 0.22 -6.01
CA GLU A 52 -12.82 1.65 -6.33
C GLU A 52 -11.58 2.36 -5.74
N PHE A 53 -11.09 1.88 -4.61
CA PHE A 53 -9.84 2.35 -4.00
C PHE A 53 -8.67 2.30 -5.00
N TRP A 54 -8.50 1.19 -5.73
CA TRP A 54 -7.39 1.03 -6.69
C TRP A 54 -7.57 1.89 -7.94
N ARG A 55 -8.80 2.17 -8.35
CA ARG A 55 -9.05 3.16 -9.42
C ARG A 55 -8.58 4.56 -9.01
N THR A 56 -8.78 4.91 -7.75
CA THR A 56 -8.31 6.19 -7.21
C THR A 56 -6.78 6.25 -7.11
N ILE A 57 -6.13 5.15 -6.72
CA ILE A 57 -4.67 5.00 -6.77
C ILE A 57 -4.16 5.18 -8.21
N HIS A 58 -4.78 4.52 -9.20
CA HIS A 58 -4.41 4.63 -10.62
C HIS A 58 -4.51 6.07 -11.12
N ALA A 59 -5.63 6.75 -10.84
CA ALA A 59 -5.80 8.17 -11.20
C ALA A 59 -4.70 9.06 -10.61
N GLY A 60 -4.26 8.78 -9.38
CA GLY A 60 -3.13 9.47 -8.74
C GLY A 60 -1.80 9.27 -9.48
N ALA A 61 -1.54 8.06 -9.97
CA ALA A 61 -0.36 7.76 -10.79
C ALA A 61 -0.38 8.58 -12.11
N ILE A 62 -1.52 8.61 -12.80
CA ILE A 62 -1.68 9.37 -14.05
C ILE A 62 -1.59 10.89 -13.80
N LYS A 63 -2.10 11.37 -12.64
CA LYS A 63 -1.89 12.77 -12.24
C LYS A 63 -0.40 13.08 -12.14
N ALA A 64 0.36 12.28 -11.40
CA ALA A 64 1.80 12.48 -11.25
C ALA A 64 2.53 12.44 -12.60
N GLN A 65 2.18 11.52 -13.49
CA GLN A 65 2.72 11.46 -14.84
C GLN A 65 2.53 12.78 -15.59
N ARG A 66 1.32 13.36 -15.55
CA ARG A 66 1.00 14.63 -16.24
C ARG A 66 1.73 15.83 -15.61
N ASP A 67 1.79 15.89 -14.28
CA ASP A 67 2.47 16.96 -13.56
C ASP A 67 3.98 16.92 -13.79
N LEU A 68 4.57 15.73 -13.91
CA LEU A 68 5.97 15.53 -14.26
C LEU A 68 6.25 15.94 -15.70
N ALA A 69 5.39 15.56 -16.64
CA ALA A 69 5.50 15.98 -18.04
C ALA A 69 5.43 17.51 -18.19
N ALA A 70 4.55 18.18 -17.44
CA ALA A 70 4.50 19.65 -17.40
C ALA A 70 5.80 20.31 -16.88
N ARG A 71 6.61 19.55 -16.13
CA ARG A 71 7.95 19.95 -15.66
C ARG A 71 9.08 19.49 -16.58
N GLY A 72 8.75 18.92 -17.75
CA GLY A 72 9.72 18.41 -18.73
C GLY A 72 10.33 17.04 -18.36
N ILE A 73 9.67 16.29 -17.47
CA ILE A 73 10.13 14.95 -17.06
C ILE A 73 9.14 13.92 -17.63
N GLU A 74 9.59 13.22 -18.67
CA GLU A 74 8.77 12.20 -19.31
C GLU A 74 8.76 10.90 -18.46
N VAL A 75 7.56 10.44 -18.11
CA VAL A 75 7.32 9.22 -17.33
C VAL A 75 6.29 8.36 -18.04
N GLU A 76 6.58 7.07 -18.19
CA GLU A 76 5.63 6.05 -18.62
C GLU A 76 5.14 5.28 -17.38
N ILE A 77 3.87 5.40 -17.03
CA ILE A 77 3.24 4.61 -15.97
C ILE A 77 2.77 3.28 -16.56
N ILE A 78 3.27 2.18 -15.99
CA ILE A 78 2.84 0.81 -16.34
C ILE A 78 2.00 0.28 -15.19
N TRP A 79 0.68 0.35 -15.34
CA TRP A 79 -0.28 -0.12 -14.35
C TRP A 79 -0.58 -1.60 -14.52
N LYS A 80 -0.18 -2.42 -13.55
CA LYS A 80 -0.45 -3.86 -13.57
C LYS A 80 -0.36 -4.45 -12.17
N GLY A 81 -1.36 -5.22 -11.78
CA GLY A 81 -1.39 -5.96 -10.52
C GLY A 81 -2.14 -7.29 -10.68
N PRO A 82 -2.30 -8.05 -9.59
CA PRO A 82 -3.16 -9.20 -9.58
C PRO A 82 -4.62 -8.79 -9.77
N LEU A 83 -5.42 -9.68 -10.37
CA LEU A 83 -6.84 -9.40 -10.56
C LEU A 83 -7.55 -9.30 -9.19
N ARG A 84 -7.18 -10.15 -8.24
CA ARG A 84 -7.78 -10.25 -6.91
C ARG A 84 -6.75 -10.02 -5.81
N GLU A 85 -7.20 -9.47 -4.70
CA GLU A 85 -6.34 -9.14 -3.54
C GLU A 85 -5.94 -10.36 -2.68
N ASP A 86 -6.28 -11.59 -3.08
CA ASP A 86 -5.82 -12.83 -2.44
C ASP A 86 -4.78 -13.61 -3.28
N ASP A 87 -4.42 -13.10 -4.45
CA ASP A 87 -3.46 -13.76 -5.34
C ASP A 87 -2.02 -13.23 -5.09
N ARG A 88 -1.45 -13.69 -3.97
CA ARG A 88 -0.07 -13.36 -3.58
C ARG A 88 0.95 -13.79 -4.62
N GLU A 89 0.77 -14.98 -5.18
CA GLU A 89 1.68 -15.54 -6.19
C GLU A 89 1.68 -14.70 -7.45
N GLN A 90 0.51 -14.26 -7.90
CA GLN A 90 0.41 -13.37 -9.05
C GLN A 90 1.11 -12.03 -8.79
N GLN A 91 0.99 -11.45 -7.59
CA GLN A 91 1.68 -10.20 -7.29
C GLN A 91 3.21 -10.38 -7.27
N VAL A 92 3.71 -11.47 -6.71
CA VAL A 92 5.14 -11.85 -6.78
C VAL A 92 5.61 -11.92 -8.23
N GLN A 93 4.90 -12.67 -9.08
CA GLN A 93 5.23 -12.80 -10.50
C GLN A 93 5.22 -11.46 -11.25
N VAL A 94 4.29 -10.55 -10.89
CA VAL A 94 4.23 -9.21 -11.48
C VAL A 94 5.48 -8.40 -11.11
N VAL A 95 5.94 -8.42 -9.85
CA VAL A 95 7.16 -7.75 -9.43
C VAL A 95 8.38 -8.32 -10.15
N GLU A 96 8.54 -9.65 -10.17
CA GLU A 96 9.63 -10.35 -10.85
C GLU A 96 9.65 -10.07 -12.36
N SER A 97 8.46 -10.03 -12.99
CA SER A 97 8.32 -9.69 -14.41
C SER A 97 8.82 -8.28 -14.72
N PHE A 98 8.46 -7.27 -13.90
CA PHE A 98 8.93 -5.91 -14.10
C PHE A 98 10.44 -5.77 -13.80
N ALA A 99 10.95 -6.47 -12.81
CA ALA A 99 12.38 -6.54 -12.54
C ALA A 99 13.14 -7.10 -13.78
N SER A 100 12.63 -8.18 -14.35
CA SER A 100 13.22 -8.79 -15.57
C SER A 100 13.11 -7.89 -16.81
N GLN A 101 12.05 -7.08 -16.95
CA GLN A 101 11.87 -6.12 -18.03
C GLN A 101 12.76 -4.87 -17.91
N GLY A 102 13.43 -4.70 -16.77
CA GLY A 102 14.33 -3.58 -16.52
C GLY A 102 13.58 -2.24 -16.54
N VAL A 103 12.46 -2.14 -15.79
CA VAL A 103 11.82 -0.84 -15.51
C VAL A 103 12.76 0.04 -14.69
N ASP A 104 12.56 1.35 -14.70
CA ASP A 104 13.44 2.27 -13.98
C ASP A 104 13.11 2.33 -12.47
N GLY A 105 11.87 2.01 -12.08
CA GLY A 105 11.44 1.95 -10.69
C GLY A 105 10.11 1.24 -10.51
N ILE A 106 9.83 0.80 -9.27
CA ILE A 106 8.59 0.13 -8.88
C ILE A 106 7.91 0.94 -7.78
N VAL A 107 6.62 1.23 -7.93
CA VAL A 107 5.73 1.74 -6.90
C VAL A 107 4.77 0.62 -6.54
N LEU A 108 4.91 0.06 -5.34
CA LEU A 108 4.26 -1.19 -4.94
C LEU A 108 3.34 -0.98 -3.74
N ALA A 109 2.09 -1.44 -3.83
CA ALA A 109 1.24 -1.69 -2.68
C ALA A 109 1.31 -3.19 -2.32
N PRO A 110 2.09 -3.63 -1.32
CA PRO A 110 2.22 -5.05 -1.01
C PRO A 110 0.91 -5.64 -0.52
N LEU A 111 0.45 -6.73 -1.16
CA LEU A 111 -0.70 -7.50 -0.71
C LEU A 111 -0.40 -8.22 0.60
N ASP A 112 0.84 -8.70 0.73
CA ASP A 112 1.35 -9.39 1.90
C ASP A 112 2.73 -8.81 2.28
N GLU A 113 2.89 -8.42 3.55
CA GLU A 113 4.10 -7.73 4.02
C GLU A 113 5.38 -8.58 3.94
N LYS A 114 5.25 -9.92 3.96
CA LYS A 114 6.39 -10.86 3.98
C LYS A 114 6.63 -11.49 2.61
N ALA A 115 5.57 -11.88 1.91
CA ALA A 115 5.69 -12.57 0.62
C ALA A 115 6.40 -11.72 -0.44
N LEU A 116 6.26 -10.39 -0.37
CA LEU A 116 6.85 -9.45 -1.33
C LEU A 116 8.28 -9.00 -0.97
N VAL A 117 8.82 -9.39 0.20
CA VAL A 117 10.19 -9.01 0.62
C VAL A 117 11.22 -9.47 -0.41
N ARG A 118 11.27 -10.78 -0.66
CA ARG A 118 12.27 -11.35 -1.57
C ARG A 118 12.20 -10.79 -3.00
N PRO A 119 11.05 -10.70 -3.67
CA PRO A 119 10.96 -10.10 -5.00
C PRO A 119 11.44 -8.64 -5.05
N VAL A 120 11.14 -7.85 -4.02
CA VAL A 120 11.59 -6.45 -3.93
C VAL A 120 13.10 -6.36 -3.74
N GLU A 121 13.68 -7.15 -2.85
CA GLU A 121 15.13 -7.19 -2.64
C GLU A 121 15.88 -7.69 -3.89
N GLU A 122 15.30 -8.61 -4.64
CA GLU A 122 15.86 -9.06 -5.92
C GLU A 122 15.80 -7.95 -6.98
N ALA A 123 14.70 -7.18 -7.06
CA ALA A 123 14.61 -6.01 -7.92
C ALA A 123 15.66 -4.95 -7.54
N ASN A 124 15.85 -4.67 -6.24
CA ASN A 124 16.87 -3.74 -5.77
C ASN A 124 18.29 -4.18 -6.16
N ARG A 125 18.60 -5.48 -6.08
CA ARG A 125 19.90 -6.03 -6.52
C ARG A 125 20.16 -5.84 -8.02
N LEU A 126 19.10 -5.80 -8.81
CA LEU A 126 19.15 -5.46 -10.25
C LEU A 126 19.23 -3.94 -10.51
N GLY A 127 19.26 -3.13 -9.45
CA GLY A 127 19.31 -1.66 -9.55
C GLY A 127 17.94 -1.01 -9.81
N ILE A 128 16.84 -1.72 -9.53
CA ILE A 128 15.48 -1.22 -9.68
C ILE A 128 14.92 -0.89 -8.30
N PRO A 129 14.89 0.40 -7.91
CA PRO A 129 14.41 0.83 -6.60
C PRO A 129 12.91 0.65 -6.44
N THR A 130 12.46 0.47 -5.19
CA THR A 130 11.04 0.33 -4.86
C THR A 130 10.59 1.41 -3.87
N VAL A 131 9.53 2.14 -4.21
CA VAL A 131 8.71 2.93 -3.27
C VAL A 131 7.49 2.10 -2.90
N VAL A 132 7.28 1.93 -1.60
CA VAL A 132 6.11 1.21 -1.08
C VAL A 132 4.99 2.22 -0.80
N ILE A 133 3.76 1.89 -1.18
CA ILE A 133 2.56 2.69 -0.92
C ILE A 133 1.50 1.86 -0.19
N ASP A 134 0.52 2.52 0.45
CA ASP A 134 -0.67 1.92 1.10
C ASP A 134 -0.36 0.98 2.27
N SER A 135 0.36 -0.09 2.03
CA SER A 135 0.60 -1.16 3.00
C SER A 135 2.10 -1.41 3.16
N GLY A 136 2.54 -1.71 4.39
CA GLY A 136 3.94 -1.93 4.70
C GLY A 136 4.53 -3.19 4.05
N LEU A 137 5.84 -3.18 3.91
CA LEU A 137 6.67 -4.32 3.55
C LEU A 137 7.65 -4.59 4.70
N ALA A 138 7.86 -5.84 5.06
CA ALA A 138 8.78 -6.23 6.14
C ALA A 138 10.25 -6.21 5.66
N SER A 139 10.67 -5.10 5.04
CA SER A 139 12.03 -4.86 4.58
C SER A 139 12.39 -3.38 4.71
N ASP A 140 13.62 -3.11 5.11
CA ASP A 140 14.21 -1.76 5.14
C ASP A 140 14.81 -1.35 3.78
N GLU A 141 14.91 -2.29 2.83
CA GLU A 141 15.47 -2.08 1.49
C GLU A 141 14.48 -1.40 0.54
N ILE A 142 13.80 -0.36 1.03
CA ILE A 142 12.88 0.46 0.24
C ILE A 142 13.33 1.92 0.20
N VAL A 143 12.98 2.61 -0.87
CA VAL A 143 13.29 4.03 -1.04
C VAL A 143 12.50 4.87 -0.03
N SER A 144 11.18 4.66 0.01
CA SER A 144 10.24 5.38 0.86
C SER A 144 8.98 4.54 1.08
N PHE A 145 8.26 4.83 2.17
CA PHE A 145 6.91 4.33 2.43
C PHE A 145 5.92 5.49 2.46
N VAL A 146 5.01 5.53 1.50
CA VAL A 146 4.00 6.60 1.33
C VAL A 146 2.62 6.02 1.62
N ALA A 147 2.06 6.32 2.78
CA ALA A 147 0.80 5.73 3.22
C ALA A 147 0.10 6.59 4.28
N THR A 148 -1.16 6.30 4.50
CA THR A 148 -1.93 6.73 5.66
C THR A 148 -1.30 6.22 6.97
N ASP A 149 -1.43 6.98 8.06
CA ASP A 149 -1.25 6.43 9.40
C ASP A 149 -2.42 5.50 9.74
N ASN A 150 -2.22 4.21 9.45
CA ASN A 150 -3.25 3.19 9.61
C ASN A 150 -3.63 2.93 11.06
N SER A 151 -2.68 3.00 12.00
CA SER A 151 -2.97 2.89 13.44
C SER A 151 -3.86 4.03 13.89
N LYS A 152 -3.55 5.25 13.44
CA LYS A 152 -4.39 6.43 13.71
C LYS A 152 -5.78 6.28 13.12
N GLY A 153 -5.92 5.68 11.94
CA GLY A 153 -7.22 5.36 11.35
C GLY A 153 -8.06 4.44 12.25
N GLY A 154 -7.47 3.38 12.79
CA GLY A 154 -8.11 2.51 13.78
C GLY A 154 -8.49 3.23 15.07
N GLU A 155 -7.60 4.08 15.60
CA GLU A 155 -7.87 4.92 16.79
C GLU A 155 -9.05 5.87 16.59
N LEU A 156 -9.18 6.49 15.40
CA LEU A 156 -10.30 7.37 15.07
C LEU A 156 -11.63 6.61 15.06
N ALA A 157 -11.65 5.40 14.48
CA ALA A 157 -12.83 4.56 14.53
C ALA A 157 -13.20 4.15 15.97
N ALA A 158 -12.22 3.80 16.80
CA ALA A 158 -12.47 3.45 18.20
C ALA A 158 -12.96 4.65 19.02
N GLN A 159 -12.43 5.83 18.78
CA GLN A 159 -12.88 7.07 19.44
C GLN A 159 -14.35 7.37 19.10
N GLU A 160 -14.71 7.30 17.83
CA GLU A 160 -16.10 7.51 17.39
C GLU A 160 -17.04 6.43 17.93
N MET A 161 -16.61 5.14 17.88
CA MET A 161 -17.36 4.03 18.48
C MET A 161 -17.63 4.26 19.96
N GLY A 162 -16.58 4.61 20.71
CA GLY A 162 -16.65 4.87 22.12
C GLY A 162 -17.59 6.01 22.50
N GLN A 163 -17.56 7.09 21.75
CA GLN A 163 -18.45 8.23 21.94
C GLN A 163 -19.91 7.88 21.67
N ARG A 164 -20.19 7.17 20.56
CA ARG A 164 -21.56 6.78 20.19
C ARG A 164 -22.17 5.80 21.16
N LEU A 165 -21.39 4.87 21.67
CA LEU A 165 -21.83 3.89 22.66
C LEU A 165 -21.82 4.39 24.12
N GLY A 166 -21.41 5.66 24.34
CA GLY A 166 -21.31 6.20 25.71
C GLY A 166 -20.30 5.46 26.59
N GLY A 167 -19.27 4.88 25.98
CA GLY A 167 -18.18 4.16 26.66
C GLY A 167 -18.50 2.76 27.14
N LYS A 168 -19.65 2.17 26.77
CA LYS A 168 -20.09 0.82 27.17
C LYS A 168 -20.75 0.11 26.02
N GLY A 169 -20.56 -1.21 25.92
CA GLY A 169 -21.21 -2.02 24.91
C GLY A 169 -20.35 -3.17 24.41
N ARG A 170 -20.90 -3.92 23.47
CA ARG A 170 -20.28 -5.12 22.87
C ARG A 170 -20.08 -4.88 21.38
N VAL A 171 -18.82 -4.96 20.93
CA VAL A 171 -18.47 -4.66 19.54
C VAL A 171 -17.85 -5.85 18.82
N LEU A 172 -18.07 -5.88 17.52
CA LEU A 172 -17.44 -6.78 16.56
C LEU A 172 -16.40 -6.00 15.75
N LEU A 173 -15.19 -6.52 15.69
CA LEU A 173 -14.20 -6.16 14.69
C LEU A 173 -14.17 -7.24 13.61
N LEU A 174 -14.52 -6.90 12.37
CA LEU A 174 -14.33 -7.79 11.23
C LEU A 174 -13.03 -7.45 10.52
N ARG A 175 -12.05 -8.33 10.64
CA ARG A 175 -10.72 -8.20 10.03
C ARG A 175 -10.80 -8.39 8.51
N TYR A 176 -9.76 -7.97 7.79
CA TYR A 176 -9.73 -8.12 6.32
C TYR A 176 -9.16 -9.48 5.88
N GLN A 177 -7.85 -9.63 5.92
CA GLN A 177 -7.12 -10.86 5.61
C GLN A 177 -5.74 -10.85 6.26
N GLU A 178 -5.19 -12.02 6.47
CA GLU A 178 -3.86 -12.20 7.03
C GLU A 178 -2.76 -11.70 6.07
N GLY A 179 -1.70 -11.10 6.62
CA GLY A 179 -0.56 -10.58 5.88
C GLY A 179 -0.69 -9.14 5.37
N SER A 180 -1.87 -8.53 5.47
CA SER A 180 -2.08 -7.13 5.08
C SER A 180 -1.67 -6.19 6.21
N ALA A 181 -0.46 -5.62 6.14
CA ALA A 181 0.08 -4.74 7.18
C ALA A 181 -0.80 -3.52 7.47
N SER A 182 -1.39 -2.89 6.45
CA SER A 182 -2.25 -1.71 6.62
C SER A 182 -3.49 -2.01 7.45
N THR A 183 -4.18 -3.11 7.16
CA THR A 183 -5.41 -3.47 7.88
C THR A 183 -5.10 -4.00 9.27
N THR A 184 -4.02 -4.76 9.46
CA THR A 184 -3.54 -5.17 10.78
C THR A 184 -3.27 -3.94 11.69
N ALA A 185 -2.62 -2.91 11.17
CA ALA A 185 -2.38 -1.68 11.94
C ALA A 185 -3.69 -0.96 12.32
N ARG A 186 -4.73 -0.96 11.44
CA ARG A 186 -6.07 -0.42 11.75
C ARG A 186 -6.75 -1.21 12.86
N GLU A 187 -6.66 -2.54 12.80
CA GLU A 187 -7.21 -3.47 13.78
C GLU A 187 -6.58 -3.25 15.17
N GLU A 188 -5.26 -3.20 15.22
CA GLU A 188 -4.49 -2.97 16.43
C GLU A 188 -4.75 -1.59 17.03
N GLY A 189 -4.78 -0.54 16.19
CA GLY A 189 -5.12 0.81 16.60
C GLY A 189 -6.51 0.91 17.23
N PHE A 190 -7.51 0.25 16.60
CA PHE A 190 -8.87 0.18 17.12
C PHE A 190 -8.94 -0.51 18.48
N LEU A 191 -8.41 -1.72 18.57
CA LEU A 191 -8.47 -2.53 19.81
C LEU A 191 -7.68 -1.88 20.95
N SER A 192 -6.49 -1.34 20.67
CA SER A 192 -5.66 -0.66 21.65
C SER A 192 -6.35 0.60 22.20
N LYS A 193 -6.97 1.40 21.32
CA LYS A 193 -7.70 2.61 21.72
C LYS A 193 -8.97 2.28 22.51
N LEU A 194 -9.73 1.25 22.13
CA LEU A 194 -10.87 0.79 22.93
C LEU A 194 -10.42 0.39 24.33
N LYS A 195 -9.41 -0.45 24.43
CA LYS A 195 -8.88 -0.94 25.70
C LYS A 195 -8.41 0.19 26.62
N SER A 196 -7.74 1.20 26.07
CA SER A 196 -7.15 2.29 26.86
C SER A 196 -8.14 3.40 27.21
N ALA A 197 -9.04 3.77 26.28
CA ALA A 197 -9.92 4.93 26.45
C ALA A 197 -11.37 4.56 26.79
N PHE A 198 -11.81 3.35 26.46
CA PHE A 198 -13.20 2.90 26.65
C PHE A 198 -13.26 1.47 27.23
N PRO A 199 -12.71 1.24 28.43
CA PRO A 199 -12.61 -0.11 29.02
C PRO A 199 -13.97 -0.77 29.32
N GLY A 200 -15.08 -0.04 29.23
CA GLY A 200 -16.43 -0.60 29.31
C GLY A 200 -16.98 -1.13 27.99
N ILE A 201 -16.21 -1.02 26.90
CA ILE A 201 -16.56 -1.62 25.62
C ILE A 201 -15.79 -2.93 25.45
N GLU A 202 -16.52 -4.02 25.26
CA GLU A 202 -15.97 -5.36 25.05
C GLU A 202 -15.93 -5.70 23.56
N ALA A 203 -14.76 -6.04 23.03
CA ALA A 203 -14.64 -6.62 21.69
C ALA A 203 -14.92 -8.12 21.77
N ILE A 204 -16.19 -8.52 21.55
CA ILE A 204 -16.65 -9.92 21.67
C ILE A 204 -16.27 -10.82 20.50
N SER A 205 -15.84 -10.26 19.39
CA SER A 205 -15.23 -10.95 18.28
C SER A 205 -14.25 -10.02 17.55
N SER A 206 -13.00 -10.48 17.39
CA SER A 206 -11.93 -9.75 16.75
C SER A 206 -10.95 -10.67 16.01
N ASP A 207 -11.35 -11.91 15.74
CA ASP A 207 -10.53 -12.99 15.16
C ASP A 207 -11.04 -13.47 13.79
N GLN A 208 -12.14 -12.89 13.29
CA GLN A 208 -12.79 -13.33 12.07
C GLN A 208 -12.40 -12.45 10.88
N TYR A 209 -12.12 -13.08 9.75
CA TYR A 209 -11.67 -12.45 8.52
C TYR A 209 -12.78 -12.35 7.48
N ALA A 210 -12.91 -11.18 6.87
CA ALA A 210 -13.85 -10.90 5.78
C ALA A 210 -13.47 -11.60 4.46
N GLY A 211 -12.16 -11.76 4.26
CA GLY A 211 -11.63 -12.16 2.96
C GLY A 211 -11.54 -10.98 1.96
N PRO A 212 -11.02 -11.22 0.75
CA PRO A 212 -10.57 -10.16 -0.15
C PRO A 212 -11.68 -9.47 -0.96
N THR A 213 -12.90 -10.01 -0.97
CA THR A 213 -13.99 -9.50 -1.82
C THR A 213 -15.22 -9.10 -1.02
N ARG A 214 -16.07 -8.26 -1.62
CA ARG A 214 -17.39 -7.91 -1.04
C ARG A 214 -18.25 -9.15 -0.76
N ASP A 215 -18.20 -10.17 -1.63
CA ASP A 215 -18.97 -11.40 -1.47
C ASP A 215 -18.45 -12.29 -0.33
N THR A 216 -17.13 -12.42 -0.18
CA THR A 216 -16.55 -13.15 0.96
C THR A 216 -16.85 -12.43 2.27
N ALA A 217 -16.75 -11.10 2.27
CA ALA A 217 -17.06 -10.27 3.41
C ALA A 217 -18.55 -10.36 3.80
N LYS A 218 -19.46 -10.36 2.81
CA LYS A 218 -20.91 -10.55 3.06
C LYS A 218 -21.18 -11.88 3.74
N ARG A 219 -20.64 -12.99 3.21
CA ARG A 219 -20.82 -14.33 3.82
C ARG A 219 -20.27 -14.41 5.25
N ALA A 220 -19.07 -13.83 5.47
CA ALA A 220 -18.50 -13.77 6.82
C ALA A 220 -19.37 -12.95 7.77
N ALA A 221 -19.89 -11.80 7.30
CA ALA A 221 -20.79 -10.94 8.06
C ALA A 221 -22.13 -11.65 8.40
N GLU A 222 -22.76 -12.33 7.44
CA GLU A 222 -23.98 -13.10 7.66
C GLU A 222 -23.80 -14.16 8.75
N ASN A 223 -22.70 -14.92 8.70
CA ASN A 223 -22.39 -15.93 9.71
C ASN A 223 -22.20 -15.31 11.11
N LEU A 224 -21.51 -14.15 11.19
CA LEU A 224 -21.29 -13.44 12.44
C LEU A 224 -22.57 -12.83 12.99
N LEU A 225 -23.39 -12.22 12.15
CA LEU A 225 -24.68 -11.64 12.56
C LEU A 225 -25.67 -12.70 13.04
N ASN A 226 -25.69 -13.89 12.42
CA ASN A 226 -26.50 -15.01 12.88
C ASN A 226 -26.05 -15.50 14.26
N ARG A 227 -24.75 -15.53 14.52
CA ARG A 227 -24.19 -16.04 15.79
C ARG A 227 -24.22 -14.99 16.91
N LEU A 228 -23.90 -13.75 16.63
CA LEU A 228 -23.64 -12.72 17.63
C LEU A 228 -24.59 -11.52 17.54
N GLY A 229 -25.39 -11.42 16.49
CA GLY A 229 -26.13 -10.21 16.17
C GLY A 229 -27.15 -9.75 17.21
N ALA A 230 -27.60 -10.62 18.14
CA ALA A 230 -28.46 -10.23 19.26
C ALA A 230 -27.69 -9.50 20.38
N ASP A 231 -26.38 -9.69 20.43
CA ASP A 231 -25.50 -9.24 21.51
C ASP A 231 -24.59 -8.07 21.10
N LEU A 232 -24.76 -7.52 19.88
CA LEU A 232 -23.91 -6.47 19.34
C LEU A 232 -24.54 -5.09 19.50
N ASP A 233 -23.74 -4.14 19.96
CA ASP A 233 -24.05 -2.71 19.99
C ASP A 233 -23.30 -1.96 18.88
N GLY A 234 -22.13 -2.49 18.44
CA GLY A 234 -21.34 -1.85 17.42
C GLY A 234 -20.51 -2.81 16.55
N ILE A 235 -20.17 -2.36 15.36
CA ILE A 235 -19.36 -3.09 14.38
C ILE A 235 -18.33 -2.15 13.76
N PHE A 236 -17.08 -2.61 13.64
CA PHE A 236 -16.05 -1.95 12.85
C PHE A 236 -15.51 -2.89 11.77
N THR A 237 -15.36 -2.37 10.56
CA THR A 237 -14.76 -3.04 9.41
C THR A 237 -13.61 -2.20 8.85
N VAL A 238 -12.52 -2.84 8.43
CA VAL A 238 -11.22 -2.19 8.30
C VAL A 238 -10.82 -1.77 6.88
N ASN A 239 -11.66 -2.03 5.87
CA ASN A 239 -11.43 -1.63 4.48
C ASN A 239 -12.74 -1.61 3.67
N GLU A 240 -12.66 -1.14 2.42
CA GLU A 240 -13.82 -0.96 1.53
C GLU A 240 -14.63 -2.24 1.33
N SER A 241 -14.00 -3.37 0.98
CA SER A 241 -14.73 -4.60 0.69
C SER A 241 -15.40 -5.20 1.92
N ALA A 242 -14.75 -5.15 3.10
CA ALA A 242 -15.33 -5.58 4.36
C ALA A 242 -16.52 -4.70 4.77
N THR A 243 -16.39 -3.37 4.59
CA THR A 243 -17.47 -2.40 4.87
C THR A 243 -18.68 -2.65 3.97
N ALA A 244 -18.45 -2.85 2.66
CA ALA A 244 -19.53 -3.11 1.71
C ALA A 244 -20.25 -4.43 2.00
N GLY A 245 -19.50 -5.51 2.26
CA GLY A 245 -20.08 -6.81 2.59
C GLY A 245 -20.89 -6.78 3.88
N MET A 246 -20.39 -6.14 4.93
CA MET A 246 -21.09 -5.98 6.20
C MET A 246 -22.36 -5.13 6.05
N LEU A 247 -22.31 -4.03 5.28
CA LEU A 247 -23.48 -3.18 5.01
C LEU A 247 -24.60 -3.99 4.36
N LEU A 248 -24.29 -4.75 3.31
CA LEU A 248 -25.25 -5.60 2.62
C LEU A 248 -25.84 -6.65 3.57
N ALA A 249 -25.02 -7.32 4.37
CA ALA A 249 -25.50 -8.30 5.33
C ALA A 249 -26.44 -7.69 6.38
N LEU A 250 -26.12 -6.49 6.89
CA LEU A 250 -26.98 -5.76 7.83
C LEU A 250 -28.30 -5.32 7.19
N GLN A 251 -28.30 -4.94 5.93
CA GLN A 251 -29.53 -4.60 5.17
C GLN A 251 -30.40 -5.83 4.99
N ASP A 252 -29.83 -6.96 4.58
CA ASP A 252 -30.58 -8.22 4.35
C ASP A 252 -31.28 -8.75 5.62
N VAL A 253 -30.64 -8.60 6.80
CA VAL A 253 -31.25 -9.01 8.07
C VAL A 253 -32.04 -7.90 8.76
N GLY A 254 -32.23 -6.73 8.11
CA GLY A 254 -32.97 -5.60 8.64
C GLY A 254 -32.38 -4.97 9.91
N LYS A 255 -31.05 -5.05 10.09
CA LYS A 255 -30.29 -4.48 11.22
C LYS A 255 -29.50 -3.23 10.87
N ALA A 256 -29.45 -2.83 9.60
CA ALA A 256 -28.79 -1.59 9.18
C ALA A 256 -29.44 -0.40 9.92
N GLY A 257 -28.61 0.45 10.53
CA GLY A 257 -29.02 1.58 11.36
C GLY A 257 -29.47 1.26 12.79
N LYS A 258 -29.55 -0.03 13.17
CA LYS A 258 -29.89 -0.46 14.54
C LYS A 258 -28.68 -0.71 15.44
N LEU A 259 -27.51 -0.81 14.86
CA LEU A 259 -26.22 -1.00 15.53
C LEU A 259 -25.31 0.15 15.11
N THR A 260 -24.41 0.60 15.96
CA THR A 260 -23.37 1.54 15.57
C THR A 260 -22.42 0.84 14.58
N PHE A 261 -22.48 1.24 13.31
CA PHE A 261 -21.62 0.65 12.28
C PHE A 261 -20.63 1.71 11.75
N LEU A 262 -19.35 1.41 11.88
CA LEU A 262 -18.24 2.19 11.34
C LEU A 262 -17.46 1.38 10.31
N GLY A 263 -17.15 2.03 9.19
CA GLY A 263 -16.42 1.41 8.09
C GLY A 263 -15.07 2.08 7.83
N PHE A 264 -14.47 1.73 6.70
CA PHE A 264 -13.23 2.29 6.20
C PHE A 264 -13.30 2.47 4.69
N ASP A 265 -12.62 3.50 4.17
CA ASP A 265 -12.66 3.96 2.79
C ASP A 265 -14.02 4.57 2.38
N ALA A 266 -14.12 5.06 1.16
CA ALA A 266 -15.34 5.68 0.64
C ALA A 266 -15.86 4.98 -0.60
N SER A 267 -17.19 4.97 -0.74
CA SER A 267 -17.88 4.68 -1.98
C SER A 267 -19.22 5.46 -1.99
N GLN A 268 -19.85 5.59 -3.15
CA GLN A 268 -21.17 6.22 -3.22
C GLN A 268 -22.17 5.51 -2.31
N ALA A 269 -22.13 4.17 -2.27
CA ALA A 269 -23.03 3.37 -1.41
C ALA A 269 -22.85 3.71 0.08
N PHE A 270 -21.65 4.04 0.53
CA PHE A 270 -21.41 4.40 1.94
C PHE A 270 -21.94 5.81 2.24
N VAL A 271 -21.79 6.75 1.32
CA VAL A 271 -22.39 8.09 1.45
C VAL A 271 -23.91 7.96 1.56
N ASP A 272 -24.52 7.18 0.67
CA ASP A 272 -25.97 6.95 0.69
C ASP A 272 -26.42 6.25 1.98
N ALA A 273 -25.64 5.29 2.47
CA ALA A 273 -25.89 4.60 3.73
C ALA A 273 -25.78 5.53 4.96
N ILE A 274 -24.82 6.47 4.97
CA ILE A 274 -24.75 7.51 6.01
C ILE A 274 -26.01 8.38 5.98
N ARG A 275 -26.42 8.85 4.81
CA ARG A 275 -27.62 9.67 4.66
C ARG A 275 -28.90 8.95 5.05
N ALA A 276 -28.94 7.63 4.84
CA ALA A 276 -30.04 6.76 5.26
C ALA A 276 -29.95 6.33 6.74
N GLY A 277 -28.92 6.74 7.48
CA GLY A 277 -28.71 6.33 8.88
C GLY A 277 -28.32 4.85 9.06
N GLN A 278 -27.88 4.18 8.01
CA GLN A 278 -27.50 2.76 8.00
C GLN A 278 -26.02 2.54 8.32
N LEU A 279 -25.18 3.52 8.02
CA LEU A 279 -23.75 3.58 8.36
C LEU A 279 -23.53 4.85 9.17
N HIS A 280 -22.78 4.76 10.26
CA HIS A 280 -22.61 5.87 11.21
C HIS A 280 -21.35 6.70 10.97
N GLY A 281 -20.44 6.19 10.15
CA GLY A 281 -19.24 6.84 9.70
C GLY A 281 -18.28 5.86 9.02
N PHE A 282 -17.27 6.40 8.37
CA PHE A 282 -16.14 5.66 7.84
C PHE A 282 -14.85 6.47 7.99
N VAL A 283 -13.75 5.75 8.18
CA VAL A 283 -12.41 6.36 8.17
C VAL A 283 -11.98 6.50 6.71
N LEU A 284 -11.48 7.67 6.35
CA LEU A 284 -11.17 8.05 4.98
C LEU A 284 -9.68 8.34 4.82
N GLN A 285 -9.08 7.75 3.82
CA GLN A 285 -7.71 7.97 3.36
C GLN A 285 -7.67 8.91 2.15
N ASN A 286 -6.46 9.20 1.66
CA ASN A 286 -6.27 9.92 0.40
C ASN A 286 -5.47 9.07 -0.61
N PRO A 287 -6.08 8.04 -1.22
CA PRO A 287 -5.40 7.16 -2.18
C PRO A 287 -4.93 7.89 -3.44
N PHE A 288 -5.63 8.92 -3.87
CA PHE A 288 -5.23 9.75 -5.01
C PHE A 288 -3.89 10.44 -4.76
N ARG A 289 -3.75 11.12 -3.63
CA ARG A 289 -2.50 11.77 -3.21
C ARG A 289 -1.41 10.74 -2.92
N MET A 290 -1.76 9.62 -2.34
CA MET A 290 -0.82 8.55 -1.95
C MET A 290 -0.02 8.04 -3.15
N CYS A 291 -0.69 7.69 -4.24
CA CYS A 291 0.00 7.21 -5.43
C CYS A 291 0.71 8.33 -6.18
N ALA A 292 0.12 9.53 -6.25
CA ALA A 292 0.81 10.67 -6.86
C ALA A 292 2.14 10.97 -6.18
N LEU A 293 2.16 11.02 -4.84
CA LEU A 293 3.40 11.19 -4.06
C LEU A 293 4.35 9.99 -4.21
N GLY A 294 3.81 8.76 -4.31
CA GLY A 294 4.63 7.57 -4.53
C GLY A 294 5.42 7.63 -5.84
N VAL A 295 4.77 8.04 -6.93
CA VAL A 295 5.41 8.22 -8.24
C VAL A 295 6.38 9.39 -8.23
N GLU A 296 6.01 10.54 -7.67
CA GLU A 296 6.89 11.71 -7.54
C GLU A 296 8.14 11.38 -6.72
N THR A 297 7.98 10.68 -5.59
CA THR A 297 9.09 10.23 -4.74
C THR A 297 10.03 9.29 -5.49
N MET A 298 9.49 8.37 -6.31
CA MET A 298 10.31 7.50 -7.15
C MET A 298 11.12 8.32 -8.17
N VAL A 299 10.51 9.27 -8.85
CA VAL A 299 11.21 10.13 -9.82
C VAL A 299 12.27 10.98 -9.14
N ASP A 300 11.99 11.56 -7.97
CA ASP A 300 12.97 12.32 -7.18
C ASP A 300 14.18 11.45 -6.83
N HIS A 301 13.96 10.24 -6.38
CA HIS A 301 15.01 9.28 -6.09
C HIS A 301 15.86 8.95 -7.33
N LEU A 302 15.21 8.66 -8.48
CA LEU A 302 15.91 8.33 -9.73
C LEU A 302 16.75 9.50 -10.26
N GLN A 303 16.38 10.73 -9.92
CA GLN A 303 17.13 11.96 -10.25
C GLN A 303 18.19 12.31 -9.19
N GLY A 304 18.38 11.47 -8.18
CA GLY A 304 19.37 11.69 -7.12
C GLY A 304 18.97 12.74 -6.09
N ARG A 305 17.70 13.13 -6.05
CA ARG A 305 17.18 14.06 -5.03
C ARG A 305 16.91 13.31 -3.70
N PRO A 306 17.10 13.96 -2.56
CA PRO A 306 16.79 13.36 -1.27
C PRO A 306 15.28 13.15 -1.12
N VAL A 307 14.88 11.99 -0.59
CA VAL A 307 13.49 11.65 -0.33
C VAL A 307 13.29 11.23 1.13
N ALA A 308 12.11 11.53 1.69
CA ALA A 308 11.77 11.10 3.04
C ALA A 308 11.54 9.58 3.09
N LYS A 309 11.98 8.92 4.15
CA LYS A 309 11.75 7.48 4.35
C LYS A 309 10.28 7.14 4.63
N ARG A 310 9.52 8.07 5.22
CA ARG A 310 8.08 7.94 5.48
C ARG A 310 7.36 9.23 5.07
N ILE A 311 6.27 9.09 4.33
CA ILE A 311 5.37 10.19 3.96
C ILE A 311 3.95 9.80 4.37
N ASP A 312 3.37 10.57 5.30
CA ASP A 312 1.98 10.41 5.70
C ASP A 312 1.06 11.16 4.74
N THR A 313 0.02 10.49 4.28
CA THR A 313 -0.96 11.06 3.36
C THR A 313 -2.20 11.63 4.04
N GLY A 314 -2.27 11.49 5.36
CA GLY A 314 -3.39 11.94 6.18
C GLY A 314 -4.49 10.89 6.33
N VAL A 315 -5.35 11.10 7.33
CA VAL A 315 -6.52 10.28 7.65
C VAL A 315 -7.55 11.12 8.37
N MET A 316 -8.81 10.91 8.07
CA MET A 316 -9.92 11.53 8.80
C MET A 316 -11.08 10.55 9.01
N ILE A 317 -11.93 10.82 9.98
CA ILE A 317 -13.21 10.13 10.09
C ILE A 317 -14.32 10.99 9.49
N VAL A 318 -15.14 10.39 8.66
CA VAL A 318 -16.33 11.01 8.07
C VAL A 318 -17.56 10.45 8.79
N THR A 319 -18.41 11.34 9.25
CA THR A 319 -19.68 11.06 9.94
C THR A 319 -20.77 11.96 9.34
N PRO A 320 -22.05 11.81 9.72
CA PRO A 320 -23.11 12.74 9.27
C PRO A 320 -22.80 14.23 9.55
N ALA A 321 -21.99 14.50 10.59
CA ALA A 321 -21.69 15.89 11.00
C ALA A 321 -20.71 16.62 10.05
N ASN A 322 -19.85 15.88 9.34
CA ASN A 322 -18.84 16.47 8.46
C ASN A 322 -18.85 15.93 7.03
N LEU A 323 -19.80 15.06 6.67
CA LEU A 323 -19.93 14.45 5.35
C LEU A 323 -19.93 15.49 4.22
N ASP A 324 -20.65 16.59 4.40
CA ASP A 324 -20.83 17.61 3.37
C ASP A 324 -19.80 18.76 3.45
N THR A 325 -18.77 18.63 4.28
CA THR A 325 -17.66 19.60 4.28
C THR A 325 -16.83 19.48 3.00
N LYS A 326 -16.26 20.60 2.57
CA LYS A 326 -15.42 20.63 1.38
C LYS A 326 -14.27 19.60 1.46
N GLU A 327 -13.63 19.52 2.60
CA GLU A 327 -12.51 18.58 2.82
C GLU A 327 -12.94 17.11 2.65
N ALA A 328 -14.06 16.69 3.24
CA ALA A 328 -14.60 15.35 3.08
C ALA A 328 -15.00 15.08 1.63
N GLN A 329 -15.70 16.02 0.99
CA GLN A 329 -16.16 15.87 -0.39
C GLN A 329 -15.00 15.75 -1.40
N GLU A 330 -13.92 16.51 -1.25
CA GLU A 330 -12.74 16.43 -2.11
C GLU A 330 -12.04 15.06 -2.00
N LEU A 331 -12.06 14.45 -0.81
CA LEU A 331 -11.48 13.13 -0.59
C LEU A 331 -12.40 11.99 -1.06
N ILE A 332 -13.73 12.13 -0.85
CA ILE A 332 -14.73 11.14 -1.28
C ILE A 332 -14.84 11.09 -2.81
N TYR A 333 -14.78 12.26 -3.46
CA TYR A 333 -14.99 12.41 -4.90
C TYR A 333 -13.77 13.01 -5.61
N PRO A 334 -12.62 12.32 -5.60
CA PRO A 334 -11.48 12.78 -6.39
C PRO A 334 -11.84 12.83 -7.88
N PRO A 335 -11.25 13.74 -8.67
CA PRO A 335 -11.64 13.98 -10.06
C PRO A 335 -11.13 12.89 -11.02
N LEU A 336 -11.55 11.62 -10.82
CA LEU A 336 -11.07 10.44 -11.56
C LEU A 336 -11.25 10.60 -13.08
N GLN A 337 -12.36 11.17 -13.51
CA GLN A 337 -12.71 11.39 -14.92
C GLN A 337 -11.71 12.29 -15.67
N LEU A 338 -10.91 13.08 -14.96
CA LEU A 338 -9.84 13.86 -15.58
C LEU A 338 -8.61 13.00 -15.94
N TYR A 339 -8.46 11.86 -15.33
CA TYR A 339 -7.23 11.05 -15.40
C TYR A 339 -7.46 9.67 -16.03
N LEU A 340 -8.61 9.05 -15.81
CA LEU A 340 -8.95 7.73 -16.30
C LEU A 340 -9.96 7.79 -17.44
N LYS A 341 -9.87 6.84 -18.36
CA LYS A 341 -10.90 6.66 -19.40
C LYS A 341 -12.13 5.94 -18.82
N PRO A 342 -13.29 6.10 -19.44
CA PRO A 342 -14.45 5.29 -19.08
C PRO A 342 -14.13 3.80 -19.12
N GLY A 343 -14.32 3.12 -17.98
CA GLY A 343 -14.06 1.67 -17.85
C GLY A 343 -12.66 1.27 -17.32
N GLU A 344 -11.76 2.25 -17.13
CA GLU A 344 -10.49 2.05 -16.42
C GLU A 344 -10.64 2.19 -14.91
#